data_1c95e37f2d06fcd210c9a9d73197b92e
#
_entry.id   1c95e37f2d06fcd210c9a9d73197b92e
#
_cell.length_a   1.000
_cell.length_b   1.000
_cell.length_c   1.000
_cell.angle_alpha   90.00
_cell.angle_beta   90.00
_cell.angle_gamma   90.00
#
_symmetry.space_group_name_H-M   'P 1'
#
loop_
_entity.id
_entity.type
_entity.pdbx_description
1 polymer ?
#
loop_
_entity_poly.entity_id
_entity_poly.type
_entity_poly.pdbx_seq_one_letter_code
_entity_poly.pdbx_strand_id
1 'polypeptide(L)'
;MKVNATALWISFLVLGIVMVIPVFASDKNINNILPPPQKLSEHVYAWIGPLGGPSKENQGYRMNMAFVIGNSAIAVLETGYTEAMGEAMLTHIRAISDKPVKYAINTNSQPDRFMGNPAFRRAGVTIIAHKLTAKRMAAQGANYAANIEQILELPAGSVKIPKAPDRIIESKIELDVGGVTVVLDNFGPAHTPAQLVASIPADNIVYTGDMLYAQRLLAINTEGNIKSWLTAFDRLKQFGDVTFVPGHGQPGPLKDFDFPTREYLELLYSHMQKAVENGVDIQEAIDSLDQSRFSKLANFEDLAGRNASRAYLEQEAAAFE
;
A
#
# COMPACT_ATOMS: atom_id res chain seq x y z
N MET A 1 -86.24 -28.05 29.00
CA MET A 1 -85.32 -27.94 27.85
C MET A 1 -84.03 -27.35 28.34
N LYS A 2 -83.00 -28.16 28.41
CA LYS A 2 -81.62 -27.71 28.86
C LYS A 2 -80.80 -27.45 27.61
N VAL A 3 -80.28 -26.25 27.45
CA VAL A 3 -79.36 -25.87 26.41
C VAL A 3 -77.93 -25.96 26.96
N ASN A 4 -77.07 -26.82 26.41
CA ASN A 4 -75.65 -26.97 26.72
C ASN A 4 -74.84 -25.94 25.90
N ALA A 5 -74.08 -25.10 26.57
CA ALA A 5 -73.12 -24.21 25.99
C ALA A 5 -71.73 -24.88 26.00
N THR A 6 -71.21 -25.17 24.78
CA THR A 6 -69.85 -25.70 24.61
C THR A 6 -68.87 -24.52 24.44
N ALA A 7 -67.95 -24.40 25.38
CA ALA A 7 -66.89 -23.39 25.34
C ALA A 7 -65.75 -23.89 24.46
N LEU A 8 -65.43 -23.12 23.40
CA LEU A 8 -64.31 -23.37 22.48
C LEU A 8 -63.06 -22.67 23.03
N TRP A 9 -62.04 -23.44 23.41
CA TRP A 9 -60.72 -22.89 23.79
C TRP A 9 -59.83 -22.75 22.56
N ILE A 10 -59.50 -21.51 22.18
CA ILE A 10 -58.51 -21.20 21.14
C ILE A 10 -57.17 -21.03 21.79
N SER A 11 -56.26 -21.98 21.60
CA SER A 11 -54.87 -21.88 22.03
C SER A 11 -54.08 -21.10 21.00
N PHE A 12 -53.58 -19.89 21.37
CA PHE A 12 -52.62 -19.16 20.58
C PHE A 12 -51.23 -19.73 20.81
N LEU A 13 -50.66 -20.36 19.80
CA LEU A 13 -49.26 -20.78 19.77
C LEU A 13 -48.40 -19.56 19.38
N VAL A 14 -47.72 -18.94 20.36
CA VAL A 14 -46.75 -17.89 20.08
C VAL A 14 -45.44 -18.55 19.64
N LEU A 15 -45.18 -18.54 18.33
CA LEU A 15 -43.89 -18.98 17.78
C LEU A 15 -42.84 -17.87 18.00
N GLY A 16 -42.02 -18.02 19.05
CA GLY A 16 -40.88 -17.14 19.28
C GLY A 16 -39.81 -17.39 18.22
N ILE A 17 -39.63 -16.43 17.30
CA ILE A 17 -38.46 -16.41 16.40
C ILE A 17 -37.25 -16.02 17.22
N VAL A 18 -36.40 -16.97 17.58
CA VAL A 18 -35.08 -16.72 18.13
C VAL A 18 -34.17 -16.27 16.99
N MET A 19 -33.96 -14.96 16.88
CA MET A 19 -32.90 -14.44 16.01
C MET A 19 -31.54 -14.87 16.57
N VAL A 20 -30.95 -15.88 15.98
CA VAL A 20 -29.52 -16.21 16.23
C VAL A 20 -28.69 -15.16 15.51
N ILE A 21 -28.25 -14.14 16.25
CA ILE A 21 -27.22 -13.22 15.78
C ILE A 21 -25.90 -14.02 15.78
N PRO A 22 -25.24 -14.21 14.65
CA PRO A 22 -23.95 -14.86 14.63
C PRO A 22 -22.97 -13.97 15.40
N VAL A 23 -22.57 -14.39 16.59
CA VAL A 23 -21.41 -13.86 17.29
C VAL A 23 -20.19 -14.30 16.49
N PHE A 24 -19.67 -13.42 15.67
CA PHE A 24 -18.35 -13.62 15.08
C PHE A 24 -17.36 -13.68 16.23
N ALA A 25 -16.85 -14.86 16.52
CA ALA A 25 -15.71 -15.03 17.41
C ALA A 25 -14.57 -14.16 16.85
N SER A 26 -14.24 -13.09 17.55
CA SER A 26 -13.06 -12.28 17.25
C SER A 26 -11.84 -13.18 17.46
N ASP A 27 -11.23 -13.62 16.38
CA ASP A 27 -9.98 -14.37 16.42
C ASP A 27 -8.94 -13.49 17.12
N LYS A 28 -8.49 -13.91 18.29
CA LYS A 28 -7.49 -13.19 19.12
C LYS A 28 -6.16 -12.92 18.39
N ASN A 29 -5.92 -13.57 17.25
CA ASN A 29 -4.72 -13.40 16.42
C ASN A 29 -4.74 -12.14 15.52
N ILE A 30 -5.91 -11.63 15.13
CA ILE A 30 -6.00 -10.49 14.19
C ILE A 30 -5.47 -9.20 14.83
N ASN A 31 -5.66 -9.02 16.13
CA ASN A 31 -5.24 -7.82 16.86
C ASN A 31 -3.70 -7.69 17.04
N ASN A 32 -2.93 -8.72 16.67
CA ASN A 32 -1.47 -8.73 16.83
C ASN A 32 -0.71 -8.45 15.52
N ILE A 33 -1.40 -8.35 14.37
CA ILE A 33 -0.73 -8.14 13.08
C ILE A 33 -0.25 -6.69 12.93
N LEU A 34 -1.05 -5.73 13.40
CA LEU A 34 -0.74 -4.31 13.32
C LEU A 34 -0.77 -3.66 14.70
N PRO A 35 0.16 -2.73 14.99
CA PRO A 35 0.01 -1.86 16.14
C PRO A 35 -1.16 -0.87 15.94
N PRO A 36 -1.62 -0.18 16.98
CA PRO A 36 -2.53 0.95 16.81
C PRO A 36 -1.95 1.98 15.83
N PRO A 37 -2.76 2.56 14.91
CA PRO A 37 -2.28 3.58 14.00
C PRO A 37 -1.94 4.88 14.73
N GLN A 38 -0.96 5.60 14.23
CA GLN A 38 -0.56 6.91 14.75
C GLN A 38 -1.45 7.99 14.14
N LYS A 39 -1.90 8.95 14.93
CA LYS A 39 -2.58 10.14 14.43
C LYS A 39 -1.53 11.13 13.92
N LEU A 40 -1.56 11.44 12.63
CA LEU A 40 -0.62 12.38 12.01
C LEU A 40 -1.16 13.82 11.98
N SER A 41 -2.49 13.97 11.83
CA SER A 41 -3.17 15.27 11.77
C SER A 41 -4.62 15.15 12.26
N GLU A 42 -5.44 16.16 12.04
CA GLU A 42 -6.86 16.12 12.43
C GLU A 42 -7.59 14.94 11.79
N HIS A 43 -7.38 14.71 10.49
CA HIS A 43 -8.13 13.72 9.72
C HIS A 43 -7.29 12.49 9.34
N VAL A 44 -5.95 12.54 9.41
CA VAL A 44 -5.07 11.50 8.87
C VAL A 44 -4.46 10.65 9.98
N TYR A 45 -4.56 9.34 9.82
CA TYR A 45 -3.92 8.32 10.64
C TYR A 45 -3.06 7.42 9.76
N ALA A 46 -1.94 6.92 10.30
CA ALA A 46 -1.05 6.03 9.57
C ALA A 46 -0.48 4.91 10.43
N TRP A 47 -0.23 3.78 9.81
CA TRP A 47 0.66 2.74 10.32
C TRP A 47 2.03 2.97 9.69
N ILE A 48 3.05 3.16 10.53
CA ILE A 48 4.43 3.30 10.09
C ILE A 48 5.11 1.95 10.32
N GLY A 49 5.38 1.26 9.22
CA GLY A 49 5.91 -0.10 9.25
C GLY A 49 7.38 -0.19 9.65
N PRO A 50 7.82 -1.35 10.15
CA PRO A 50 9.23 -1.62 10.38
C PRO A 50 10.01 -1.62 9.05
N LEU A 51 11.33 -1.39 9.13
CA LEU A 51 12.18 -1.20 7.96
C LEU A 51 12.62 -2.52 7.28
N GLY A 52 12.51 -3.64 7.98
CA GLY A 52 12.92 -4.95 7.47
C GLY A 52 12.10 -5.49 6.31
N GLY A 53 12.50 -6.64 5.77
CA GLY A 53 11.75 -7.40 4.78
C GLY A 53 10.48 -8.03 5.35
N PRO A 54 9.60 -8.59 4.49
CA PRO A 54 8.47 -9.37 4.94
C PRO A 54 8.96 -10.71 5.52
N SER A 55 8.38 -11.14 6.64
CA SER A 55 8.68 -12.42 7.25
C SER A 55 7.43 -12.99 7.95
N LYS A 56 7.53 -14.26 8.38
CA LYS A 56 6.49 -14.90 9.18
C LYS A 56 6.26 -14.17 10.51
N GLU A 57 7.33 -13.69 11.14
CA GLU A 57 7.29 -13.00 12.45
C GLU A 57 6.52 -11.69 12.37
N ASN A 58 6.76 -10.89 11.31
CA ASN A 58 6.06 -9.62 11.11
C ASN A 58 4.78 -9.75 10.28
N GLN A 59 4.37 -10.97 9.92
CA GLN A 59 3.17 -11.25 9.11
C GLN A 59 3.12 -10.44 7.80
N GLY A 60 4.29 -10.07 7.25
CA GLY A 60 4.42 -9.21 6.08
C GLY A 60 4.25 -7.71 6.35
N TYR A 61 4.04 -7.27 7.59
CA TYR A 61 3.95 -5.85 7.93
C TYR A 61 5.32 -5.18 7.87
N ARG A 62 5.51 -4.30 6.90
CA ARG A 62 6.78 -3.60 6.65
C ARG A 62 6.61 -2.26 5.94
N MET A 63 5.40 -1.93 5.54
CA MET A 63 5.09 -0.73 4.75
C MET A 63 4.27 0.27 5.57
N ASN A 64 4.27 1.50 5.09
CA ASN A 64 3.33 2.48 5.59
C ASN A 64 1.98 2.33 4.89
N MET A 65 0.93 2.49 5.68
CA MET A 65 -0.46 2.52 5.24
C MET A 65 -1.15 3.66 5.97
N ALA A 66 -2.20 4.24 5.39
CA ALA A 66 -2.87 5.36 6.03
C ALA A 66 -4.40 5.31 5.80
N PHE A 67 -5.13 6.13 6.55
CA PHE A 67 -6.53 6.41 6.27
C PHE A 67 -6.89 7.84 6.65
N VAL A 68 -7.91 8.35 5.98
CA VAL A 68 -8.40 9.72 6.11
C VAL A 68 -9.85 9.67 6.55
N ILE A 69 -10.17 10.30 7.67
CA ILE A 69 -11.53 10.38 8.23
C ILE A 69 -12.14 11.73 7.87
N GLY A 70 -13.16 11.74 7.02
CA GLY A 70 -14.00 12.91 6.79
C GLY A 70 -15.25 12.92 7.68
N ASN A 71 -16.20 13.82 7.43
CA ASN A 71 -17.42 13.91 8.24
C ASN A 71 -18.40 12.76 7.97
N SER A 72 -18.37 12.12 6.79
CA SER A 72 -19.36 11.09 6.42
C SER A 72 -18.77 9.76 5.98
N ALA A 73 -17.47 9.69 5.70
CA ALA A 73 -16.82 8.48 5.20
C ALA A 73 -15.31 8.47 5.51
N ILE A 74 -14.68 7.34 5.21
CA ILE A 74 -13.24 7.12 5.36
C ILE A 74 -12.69 6.66 4.02
N ALA A 75 -11.50 7.18 3.65
CA ALA A 75 -10.67 6.67 2.56
C ALA A 75 -9.41 6.03 3.14
N VAL A 76 -9.05 4.84 2.65
CA VAL A 76 -7.86 4.10 3.07
C VAL A 76 -6.83 4.13 1.94
N LEU A 77 -5.57 4.33 2.31
CA LEU A 77 -4.41 4.33 1.41
C LEU A 77 -3.60 3.07 1.70
N GLU A 78 -3.59 2.17 0.76
CA GLU A 78 -3.12 0.78 0.79
C GLU A 78 -3.99 -0.16 1.64
N THR A 79 -3.96 -1.44 1.30
CA THR A 79 -4.77 -2.45 2.00
C THR A 79 -3.93 -3.53 2.69
N GLY A 80 -2.61 -3.46 2.56
CA GLY A 80 -1.68 -4.37 3.23
C GLY A 80 -1.29 -5.59 2.43
N TYR A 81 -0.42 -6.40 3.03
CA TYR A 81 0.28 -7.54 2.41
C TYR A 81 -0.58 -8.81 2.37
N THR A 82 -1.57 -8.93 3.25
CA THR A 82 -2.47 -10.09 3.34
C THR A 82 -3.90 -9.68 3.63
N GLU A 83 -4.84 -10.59 3.34
CA GLU A 83 -6.25 -10.42 3.71
C GLU A 83 -6.41 -10.20 5.24
N ALA A 84 -5.68 -10.96 6.05
CA ALA A 84 -5.67 -10.82 7.50
C ALA A 84 -5.18 -9.42 7.96
N MET A 85 -4.18 -8.86 7.28
CA MET A 85 -3.72 -7.49 7.56
C MET A 85 -4.81 -6.47 7.22
N GLY A 86 -5.53 -6.64 6.10
CA GLY A 86 -6.67 -5.81 5.75
C GLY A 86 -7.81 -5.88 6.78
N GLU A 87 -8.08 -7.06 7.36
CA GLU A 87 -9.04 -7.23 8.47
C GLU A 87 -8.59 -6.51 9.74
N ALA A 88 -7.30 -6.61 10.08
CA ALA A 88 -6.71 -5.88 11.21
C ALA A 88 -6.84 -4.36 11.02
N MET A 89 -6.55 -3.84 9.83
CA MET A 89 -6.76 -2.42 9.50
C MET A 89 -8.21 -2.00 9.73
N LEU A 90 -9.18 -2.74 9.18
CA LEU A 90 -10.61 -2.45 9.36
C LEU A 90 -11.02 -2.49 10.84
N THR A 91 -10.43 -3.37 11.64
CA THR A 91 -10.69 -3.47 13.08
C THR A 91 -10.19 -2.22 13.81
N HIS A 92 -8.96 -1.77 13.53
CA HIS A 92 -8.42 -0.55 14.11
C HIS A 92 -9.21 0.70 13.68
N ILE A 93 -9.61 0.79 12.40
CA ILE A 93 -10.41 1.91 11.90
C ILE A 93 -11.74 2.00 12.64
N ARG A 94 -12.46 0.88 12.82
CA ARG A 94 -13.72 0.84 13.56
C ARG A 94 -13.58 1.21 15.05
N ALA A 95 -12.43 0.94 15.65
CA ALA A 95 -12.15 1.35 17.03
C ALA A 95 -11.96 2.87 17.18
N ILE A 96 -11.65 3.58 16.08
CA ILE A 96 -11.41 5.03 16.07
C ILE A 96 -12.65 5.78 15.55
N SER A 97 -13.40 5.21 14.60
CA SER A 97 -14.53 5.88 13.95
C SER A 97 -15.60 4.87 13.54
N ASP A 98 -16.85 5.24 13.74
CA ASP A 98 -18.05 4.52 13.30
C ASP A 98 -18.45 4.81 11.85
N LYS A 99 -17.75 5.75 11.18
CA LYS A 99 -18.01 6.13 9.80
C LYS A 99 -17.65 5.00 8.84
N PRO A 100 -18.40 4.84 7.73
CA PRO A 100 -18.13 3.77 6.77
C PRO A 100 -16.81 4.02 6.02
N VAL A 101 -16.00 2.98 5.89
CA VAL A 101 -14.90 2.97 4.92
C VAL A 101 -15.50 2.88 3.52
N LYS A 102 -15.37 3.92 2.72
CA LYS A 102 -15.98 4.03 1.40
C LYS A 102 -15.02 3.68 0.28
N TYR A 103 -13.76 4.07 0.43
CA TYR A 103 -12.74 3.90 -0.60
C TYR A 103 -11.48 3.24 -0.01
N ALA A 104 -10.85 2.36 -0.79
CA ALA A 104 -9.49 1.90 -0.58
C ALA A 104 -8.69 2.11 -1.87
N ILE A 105 -7.58 2.81 -1.76
CA ILE A 105 -6.73 3.23 -2.86
C ILE A 105 -5.45 2.39 -2.84
N ASN A 106 -5.13 1.73 -3.95
CA ASN A 106 -3.84 1.08 -4.13
C ASN A 106 -2.96 1.98 -4.97
N THR A 107 -1.89 2.52 -4.37
CA THR A 107 -1.05 3.52 -5.04
C THR A 107 -0.19 2.93 -6.14
N ASN A 108 0.18 1.66 -6.02
CA ASN A 108 0.94 0.94 -7.03
C ASN A 108 0.64 -0.57 -7.02
N SER A 109 1.39 -1.35 -7.80
CA SER A 109 1.15 -2.78 -8.04
C SER A 109 1.99 -3.74 -7.19
N GLN A 110 2.68 -3.25 -6.15
CA GLN A 110 3.41 -4.14 -5.25
C GLN A 110 2.46 -4.89 -4.31
N PRO A 111 2.77 -6.14 -3.92
CA PRO A 111 1.83 -6.98 -3.18
C PRO A 111 1.41 -6.39 -1.83
N ASP A 112 2.30 -5.67 -1.17
CA ASP A 112 2.04 -5.03 0.12
C ASP A 112 1.10 -3.82 0.03
N ARG A 113 0.71 -3.40 -1.19
CA ARG A 113 -0.23 -2.31 -1.42
C ARG A 113 -1.65 -2.79 -1.63
N PHE A 114 -1.85 -4.05 -2.12
CA PHE A 114 -3.18 -4.47 -2.58
C PHE A 114 -3.62 -5.89 -2.20
N MET A 115 -2.73 -6.74 -1.66
CA MET A 115 -3.11 -8.13 -1.37
C MET A 115 -4.12 -8.25 -0.23
N GLY A 116 -4.34 -7.19 0.57
CA GLY A 116 -5.43 -7.07 1.53
C GLY A 116 -6.79 -6.67 0.96
N ASN A 117 -6.89 -6.35 -0.34
CA ASN A 117 -8.15 -5.96 -1.00
C ASN A 117 -9.34 -6.89 -0.72
N PRO A 118 -9.18 -8.23 -0.59
CA PRO A 118 -10.30 -9.12 -0.30
C PRO A 118 -11.06 -8.78 0.99
N ALA A 119 -10.37 -8.33 2.05
CA ALA A 119 -10.99 -7.91 3.29
C ALA A 119 -11.86 -6.66 3.11
N PHE A 120 -11.34 -5.66 2.43
CA PHE A 120 -12.06 -4.41 2.14
C PHE A 120 -13.26 -4.65 1.22
N ARG A 121 -13.11 -5.50 0.22
CA ARG A 121 -14.21 -5.85 -0.69
C ARG A 121 -15.35 -6.55 0.05
N ARG A 122 -15.06 -7.46 1.00
CA ARG A 122 -16.11 -8.07 1.84
C ARG A 122 -16.83 -7.03 2.72
N ALA A 123 -16.15 -5.97 3.09
CA ALA A 123 -16.72 -4.85 3.84
C ALA A 123 -17.50 -3.85 2.94
N GLY A 124 -17.64 -4.12 1.64
CA GLY A 124 -18.37 -3.26 0.70
C GLY A 124 -17.59 -2.00 0.27
N VAL A 125 -16.28 -1.98 0.48
CA VAL A 125 -15.42 -0.85 0.14
C VAL A 125 -15.10 -0.86 -1.35
N THR A 126 -15.17 0.30 -2.01
CA THR A 126 -14.78 0.50 -3.40
C THR A 126 -13.26 0.56 -3.52
N ILE A 127 -12.67 -0.39 -4.25
CA ILE A 127 -11.22 -0.43 -4.52
C ILE A 127 -10.90 0.44 -5.73
N ILE A 128 -9.95 1.35 -5.59
CA ILE A 128 -9.51 2.29 -6.63
C ILE A 128 -8.04 2.05 -6.96
N ALA A 129 -7.70 1.97 -8.24
CA ALA A 129 -6.32 1.91 -8.70
C ALA A 129 -6.16 2.56 -10.08
N HIS A 130 -4.92 2.92 -10.42
CA HIS A 130 -4.58 3.35 -11.77
C HIS A 130 -4.67 2.17 -12.76
N LYS A 131 -5.00 2.44 -14.03
CA LYS A 131 -5.12 1.43 -15.10
C LYS A 131 -3.89 0.52 -15.22
N LEU A 132 -2.68 1.08 -15.21
CA LEU A 132 -1.44 0.30 -15.29
C LEU A 132 -1.23 -0.56 -14.03
N THR A 133 -1.57 -0.04 -12.87
CA THR A 133 -1.57 -0.79 -11.59
C THR A 133 -2.51 -1.99 -11.67
N ALA A 134 -3.75 -1.78 -12.11
CA ALA A 134 -4.74 -2.84 -12.26
C ALA A 134 -4.30 -3.93 -13.26
N LYS A 135 -3.70 -3.52 -14.40
CA LYS A 135 -3.13 -4.45 -15.38
C LYS A 135 -2.06 -5.33 -14.76
N ARG A 136 -1.17 -4.74 -13.95
CA ARG A 136 -0.08 -5.45 -13.30
C ARG A 136 -0.57 -6.38 -12.19
N MET A 137 -1.52 -5.93 -11.36
CA MET A 137 -2.18 -6.77 -10.35
C MET A 137 -2.74 -8.06 -10.97
N ALA A 138 -3.43 -7.94 -12.11
CA ALA A 138 -3.98 -9.09 -12.84
C ALA A 138 -2.88 -10.02 -13.35
N ALA A 139 -1.78 -9.48 -13.88
CA ALA A 139 -0.67 -10.27 -14.43
C ALA A 139 0.17 -10.98 -13.36
N GLN A 140 0.33 -10.38 -12.17
CA GLN A 140 1.25 -10.87 -11.14
C GLN A 140 0.57 -11.43 -9.89
N GLY A 141 -0.73 -11.29 -9.75
CA GLY A 141 -1.45 -11.68 -8.55
C GLY A 141 -1.19 -13.11 -8.08
N ALA A 142 -1.11 -14.07 -9.02
CA ALA A 142 -0.80 -15.47 -8.70
C ALA A 142 0.65 -15.64 -8.19
N ASN A 143 1.61 -14.98 -8.83
CA ASN A 143 3.01 -15.02 -8.41
C ASN A 143 3.20 -14.39 -7.02
N TYR A 144 2.49 -13.28 -6.76
CA TYR A 144 2.52 -12.63 -5.44
C TYR A 144 1.89 -13.50 -4.37
N ALA A 145 0.77 -14.17 -4.65
CA ALA A 145 0.14 -15.09 -3.72
C ALA A 145 1.08 -16.22 -3.33
N ALA A 146 1.70 -16.90 -4.33
CA ALA A 146 2.67 -17.96 -4.08
C ALA A 146 3.90 -17.48 -3.29
N ASN A 147 4.44 -16.30 -3.59
CA ASN A 147 5.53 -15.69 -2.85
C ASN A 147 5.16 -15.40 -1.39
N ILE A 148 3.96 -14.87 -1.14
CA ILE A 148 3.46 -14.62 0.21
C ILE A 148 3.35 -15.90 1.01
N GLU A 149 2.79 -16.96 0.39
CA GLU A 149 2.69 -18.29 1.01
C GLU A 149 4.06 -18.82 1.41
N GLN A 150 5.06 -18.69 0.54
CA GLN A 150 6.43 -19.11 0.83
C GLN A 150 7.05 -18.29 1.96
N ILE A 151 6.97 -16.95 1.91
CA ILE A 151 7.61 -16.06 2.88
C ILE A 151 6.96 -16.18 4.27
N LEU A 152 5.64 -16.34 4.32
CA LEU A 152 4.90 -16.44 5.58
C LEU A 152 4.70 -17.88 6.05
N GLU A 153 5.27 -18.87 5.33
CA GLU A 153 5.11 -20.31 5.60
C GLU A 153 3.63 -20.74 5.68
N LEU A 154 2.81 -20.20 4.77
CA LEU A 154 1.40 -20.53 4.69
C LEU A 154 1.17 -21.74 3.76
N PRO A 155 0.04 -22.47 3.91
CA PRO A 155 -0.31 -23.55 3.00
C PRO A 155 -0.44 -23.04 1.55
N ALA A 156 0.05 -23.82 0.58
CA ALA A 156 -0.09 -23.49 -0.84
C ALA A 156 -1.56 -23.33 -1.24
N GLY A 157 -1.87 -22.27 -1.97
CA GLY A 157 -3.24 -21.93 -2.40
C GLY A 157 -4.11 -21.28 -1.31
N SER A 158 -3.56 -20.95 -0.14
CA SER A 158 -4.30 -20.30 0.95
C SER A 158 -4.46 -18.79 0.76
N VAL A 159 -3.53 -18.15 0.04
CA VAL A 159 -3.57 -16.72 -0.23
C VAL A 159 -4.48 -16.42 -1.41
N LYS A 160 -5.56 -15.67 -1.18
CA LYS A 160 -6.50 -15.30 -2.23
C LYS A 160 -5.91 -14.25 -3.16
N ILE A 161 -6.01 -14.49 -4.46
CA ILE A 161 -5.67 -13.49 -5.48
C ILE A 161 -6.77 -12.42 -5.50
N PRO A 162 -6.44 -11.14 -5.29
CA PRO A 162 -7.44 -10.07 -5.33
C PRO A 162 -8.09 -9.95 -6.71
N LYS A 163 -9.40 -9.71 -6.74
CA LYS A 163 -10.11 -9.34 -7.97
C LYS A 163 -9.65 -7.96 -8.44
N ALA A 164 -9.89 -7.66 -9.71
CA ALA A 164 -9.63 -6.35 -10.29
C ALA A 164 -10.24 -5.21 -9.45
N PRO A 165 -9.62 -4.03 -9.38
CA PRO A 165 -10.19 -2.86 -8.73
C PRO A 165 -11.58 -2.51 -9.28
N ASP A 166 -12.44 -1.95 -8.44
CA ASP A 166 -13.82 -1.61 -8.81
C ASP A 166 -13.89 -0.32 -9.64
N ARG A 167 -12.97 0.60 -9.37
CA ARG A 167 -12.85 1.87 -10.10
C ARG A 167 -11.42 2.03 -10.63
N ILE A 168 -11.30 2.08 -11.94
CA ILE A 168 -10.04 2.33 -12.66
C ILE A 168 -9.95 3.83 -12.96
N ILE A 169 -8.78 4.43 -12.67
CA ILE A 169 -8.50 5.83 -12.99
C ILE A 169 -7.29 5.94 -13.92
N GLU A 170 -7.29 6.97 -14.76
CA GLU A 170 -6.18 7.28 -15.70
C GLU A 170 -5.70 8.73 -15.54
N SER A 171 -6.47 9.57 -14.86
CA SER A 171 -6.17 10.97 -14.63
C SER A 171 -6.38 11.34 -13.16
N LYS A 172 -5.98 12.56 -12.81
CA LYS A 172 -6.24 13.14 -11.50
C LYS A 172 -7.73 13.12 -11.17
N ILE A 173 -8.05 12.68 -9.94
CA ILE A 173 -9.41 12.69 -9.39
C ILE A 173 -9.42 13.23 -7.97
N GLU A 174 -10.59 13.64 -7.54
CA GLU A 174 -10.87 14.05 -6.16
C GLU A 174 -11.92 13.13 -5.55
N LEU A 175 -11.69 12.73 -4.31
CA LEU A 175 -12.60 11.94 -3.50
C LEU A 175 -12.99 12.75 -2.28
N ASP A 176 -14.27 13.12 -2.18
CA ASP A 176 -14.80 13.72 -0.98
C ASP A 176 -15.24 12.65 0.02
N VAL A 177 -14.74 12.72 1.25
CA VAL A 177 -15.12 11.85 2.36
C VAL A 177 -15.99 12.59 3.41
N GLY A 178 -16.63 13.67 2.97
CA GLY A 178 -17.48 14.54 3.80
C GLY A 178 -16.72 15.77 4.29
N GLY A 179 -16.48 16.71 3.38
CA GLY A 179 -15.78 17.97 3.65
C GLY A 179 -14.25 17.87 3.72
N VAL A 180 -13.71 16.65 3.63
CA VAL A 180 -12.27 16.40 3.48
C VAL A 180 -12.04 15.79 2.10
N THR A 181 -11.21 16.42 1.30
CA THR A 181 -10.87 15.97 -0.07
C THR A 181 -9.56 15.20 -0.06
N VAL A 182 -9.58 14.00 -0.66
CA VAL A 182 -8.38 13.22 -1.01
C VAL A 182 -8.17 13.34 -2.51
N VAL A 183 -7.08 13.99 -2.92
CA VAL A 183 -6.74 14.21 -4.32
C VAL A 183 -5.75 13.12 -4.75
N LEU A 184 -6.12 12.32 -5.74
CA LEU A 184 -5.28 11.28 -6.32
C LEU A 184 -4.72 11.76 -7.66
N ASP A 185 -3.41 11.70 -7.82
CA ASP A 185 -2.72 12.02 -9.09
C ASP A 185 -1.64 10.99 -9.39
N ASN A 186 -1.43 10.68 -10.68
CA ASN A 186 -0.38 9.75 -11.09
C ASN A 186 0.95 10.48 -11.31
N PHE A 187 1.96 10.07 -10.57
CA PHE A 187 3.34 10.57 -10.67
C PHE A 187 4.28 9.60 -11.40
N GLY A 188 3.81 8.38 -11.71
CA GLY A 188 4.62 7.41 -12.45
C GLY A 188 4.78 7.72 -13.94
N PRO A 189 5.65 6.96 -14.61
CA PRO A 189 6.40 5.85 -14.06
C PRO A 189 7.46 6.28 -13.04
N ALA A 190 7.69 5.44 -12.03
CA ALA A 190 8.69 5.64 -10.99
C ALA A 190 9.13 4.26 -10.44
N HIS A 191 8.82 3.91 -9.18
CA HIS A 191 9.02 2.58 -8.62
C HIS A 191 8.26 1.48 -9.38
N THR A 192 7.10 1.83 -9.92
CA THR A 192 6.27 1.00 -10.82
C THR A 192 5.78 1.84 -12.00
N PRO A 193 5.19 1.23 -13.05
CA PRO A 193 4.69 1.97 -14.23
C PRO A 193 3.64 3.05 -13.91
N ALA A 194 2.93 2.92 -12.79
CA ALA A 194 2.05 3.97 -12.25
C ALA A 194 2.26 4.08 -10.75
N GLN A 195 2.34 5.30 -10.27
CA GLN A 195 2.48 5.61 -8.84
C GLN A 195 1.49 6.71 -8.49
N LEU A 196 0.39 6.33 -7.82
CA LEU A 196 -0.55 7.32 -7.30
C LEU A 196 0.03 7.99 -6.06
N VAL A 197 -0.10 9.30 -6.03
CA VAL A 197 0.16 10.14 -4.86
C VAL A 197 -1.18 10.68 -4.37
N ALA A 198 -1.45 10.60 -3.07
CA ALA A 198 -2.67 11.08 -2.47
C ALA A 198 -2.37 12.31 -1.60
N SER A 199 -2.86 13.49 -2.00
CA SER A 199 -2.76 14.69 -1.17
C SER A 199 -4.04 14.96 -0.40
N ILE A 200 -3.89 15.40 0.83
CA ILE A 200 -4.96 15.80 1.74
C ILE A 200 -4.71 17.27 2.11
N PRO A 201 -5.17 18.22 1.27
CA PRO A 201 -4.84 19.64 1.41
C PRO A 201 -5.25 20.25 2.76
N ALA A 202 -6.38 19.81 3.31
CA ALA A 202 -6.88 20.28 4.61
C ALA A 202 -5.90 20.00 5.77
N ASP A 203 -5.04 18.99 5.61
CA ASP A 203 -4.10 18.54 6.64
C ASP A 203 -2.63 18.85 6.29
N ASN A 204 -2.34 19.41 5.12
CA ASN A 204 -0.98 19.56 4.60
C ASN A 204 -0.21 18.22 4.60
N ILE A 205 -0.87 17.13 4.23
CA ILE A 205 -0.28 15.79 4.14
C ILE A 205 -0.33 15.29 2.71
N VAL A 206 0.76 14.67 2.29
CA VAL A 206 0.88 13.99 1.00
C VAL A 206 1.37 12.56 1.22
N TYR A 207 0.53 11.58 0.96
CA TYR A 207 0.89 10.16 0.96
C TYR A 207 1.46 9.78 -0.41
N THR A 208 2.71 9.37 -0.45
CA THR A 208 3.44 9.11 -1.70
C THR A 208 3.61 7.63 -2.02
N GLY A 209 3.37 6.74 -1.06
CA GLY A 209 3.74 5.33 -1.23
C GLY A 209 5.22 5.21 -1.60
N ASP A 210 5.55 4.24 -2.45
CA ASP A 210 6.93 3.90 -2.84
C ASP A 210 7.63 4.92 -3.73
N MET A 211 7.06 6.11 -3.86
CA MET A 211 7.74 7.25 -4.44
C MET A 211 8.89 7.73 -3.55
N LEU A 212 8.69 7.67 -2.22
CA LEU A 212 9.63 8.10 -1.21
C LEU A 212 9.96 6.95 -0.25
N TYR A 213 11.22 6.90 0.12
CA TYR A 213 11.77 5.99 1.12
C TYR A 213 12.56 6.81 2.15
N ALA A 214 12.43 6.45 3.44
CA ALA A 214 13.24 6.99 4.51
C ALA A 214 13.86 5.85 5.34
N GLN A 215 15.08 6.05 5.85
CA GLN A 215 15.76 5.15 6.79
C GLN A 215 16.08 3.74 6.25
N ARG A 216 15.61 3.39 5.07
CA ARG A 216 15.93 2.14 4.38
C ARG A 216 16.29 2.40 2.92
N LEU A 217 17.06 1.50 2.31
CA LEU A 217 17.35 1.55 0.90
C LEU A 217 16.07 1.25 0.09
N LEU A 218 15.82 2.02 -0.95
CA LEU A 218 14.73 1.74 -1.88
C LEU A 218 15.03 0.49 -2.71
N ALA A 219 14.00 -0.15 -3.26
CA ALA A 219 14.16 -1.28 -4.17
C ALA A 219 13.87 -0.84 -5.62
N ILE A 220 14.77 -1.15 -6.54
CA ILE A 220 14.53 -0.94 -7.97
C ILE A 220 13.93 -2.21 -8.57
N ASN A 221 12.73 -2.09 -9.08
CA ASN A 221 12.01 -3.17 -9.73
C ASN A 221 12.28 -3.21 -11.24
N THR A 222 12.04 -4.37 -11.86
CA THR A 222 12.17 -4.56 -13.32
C THR A 222 11.29 -3.65 -14.15
N GLU A 223 10.29 -3.04 -13.57
CA GLU A 223 9.30 -2.18 -14.23
C GLU A 223 9.38 -0.73 -13.76
N GLY A 224 10.28 -0.45 -12.82
CA GLY A 224 10.62 0.90 -12.43
C GLY A 224 11.38 1.61 -13.55
N ASN A 225 11.46 2.92 -13.45
CA ASN A 225 12.30 3.73 -14.33
C ASN A 225 12.95 4.85 -13.51
N ILE A 226 14.27 4.77 -13.36
CA ILE A 226 15.04 5.67 -12.47
C ILE A 226 14.95 7.12 -12.95
N LYS A 227 15.12 7.35 -14.27
CA LYS A 227 15.06 8.69 -14.86
C LYS A 227 13.71 9.35 -14.61
N SER A 228 12.63 8.62 -14.88
CA SER A 228 11.27 9.11 -14.63
C SER A 228 10.99 9.29 -13.15
N TRP A 229 11.56 8.43 -12.30
CA TRP A 229 11.40 8.54 -10.83
C TRP A 229 12.06 9.81 -10.30
N LEU A 230 13.25 10.16 -10.76
CA LEU A 230 13.91 11.44 -10.46
C LEU A 230 13.04 12.64 -10.88
N THR A 231 12.48 12.61 -12.10
CA THR A 231 11.55 13.64 -12.59
C THR A 231 10.31 13.74 -11.70
N ALA A 232 9.75 12.58 -11.31
CA ALA A 232 8.59 12.50 -10.46
C ALA A 232 8.88 13.00 -9.03
N PHE A 233 10.07 12.71 -8.49
CA PHE A 233 10.53 13.27 -7.21
C PHE A 233 10.54 14.80 -7.27
N ASP A 234 11.10 15.38 -8.32
CA ASP A 234 11.12 16.85 -8.48
C ASP A 234 9.72 17.47 -8.57
N ARG A 235 8.75 16.76 -9.14
CA ARG A 235 7.33 17.19 -9.16
C ARG A 235 6.73 17.29 -7.75
N LEU A 236 7.23 16.54 -6.76
CA LEU A 236 6.73 16.63 -5.38
C LEU A 236 6.95 18.02 -4.77
N LYS A 237 7.91 18.79 -5.26
CA LYS A 237 8.15 20.18 -4.85
C LYS A 237 6.94 21.09 -5.04
N GLN A 238 6.01 20.74 -5.94
CA GLN A 238 4.77 21.50 -6.16
C GLN A 238 3.86 21.58 -4.92
N PHE A 239 3.99 20.63 -3.99
CA PHE A 239 3.18 20.62 -2.78
C PHE A 239 3.66 21.62 -1.71
N GLY A 240 4.86 22.18 -1.86
CA GLY A 240 5.41 23.17 -0.91
C GLY A 240 5.73 22.56 0.45
N ASP A 241 5.45 23.31 1.50
CA ASP A 241 5.76 22.92 2.89
C ASP A 241 4.64 22.04 3.47
N VAL A 242 4.76 20.75 3.23
CA VAL A 242 3.81 19.71 3.69
C VAL A 242 4.56 18.54 4.34
N THR A 243 3.85 17.69 5.07
CA THR A 243 4.38 16.42 5.54
C THR A 243 4.15 15.34 4.50
N PHE A 244 5.22 14.72 4.02
CA PHE A 244 5.15 13.55 3.15
C PHE A 244 5.14 12.27 3.99
N VAL A 245 4.23 11.35 3.63
CA VAL A 245 4.18 9.98 4.18
C VAL A 245 4.75 9.05 3.12
N PRO A 246 5.97 8.51 3.31
CA PRO A 246 6.62 7.64 2.35
C PRO A 246 6.00 6.24 2.36
N GLY A 247 6.37 5.41 1.40
CA GLY A 247 6.01 3.98 1.42
C GLY A 247 6.68 3.21 2.55
N HIS A 248 7.86 3.68 2.99
CA HIS A 248 8.65 3.06 4.06
C HIS A 248 9.43 4.13 4.83
N GLY A 249 9.48 3.98 6.16
CA GLY A 249 10.18 4.88 7.07
C GLY A 249 9.30 6.02 7.58
N GLN A 250 9.90 6.96 8.31
CA GLN A 250 9.16 8.01 9.00
C GLN A 250 8.65 9.10 8.05
N PRO A 251 7.45 9.66 8.29
CA PRO A 251 6.97 10.87 7.64
C PRO A 251 7.88 12.07 7.93
N GLY A 252 7.95 13.02 6.98
CA GLY A 252 8.73 14.24 7.14
C GLY A 252 8.59 15.20 5.96
N PRO A 253 9.28 16.35 5.99
CA PRO A 253 9.38 17.26 4.86
C PRO A 253 10.18 16.63 3.71
N LEU A 254 9.99 17.11 2.47
CA LEU A 254 10.60 16.52 1.27
C LEU A 254 12.13 16.36 1.37
N LYS A 255 12.82 17.30 2.00
CA LYS A 255 14.29 17.28 2.20
C LYS A 255 14.79 16.02 2.93
N ASP A 256 13.98 15.42 3.79
CA ASP A 256 14.36 14.22 4.55
C ASP A 256 14.49 12.99 3.64
N PHE A 257 13.95 13.07 2.42
CA PHE A 257 13.99 12.03 1.40
C PHE A 257 15.05 12.27 0.31
N ASP A 258 15.76 13.40 0.36
CA ASP A 258 16.85 13.68 -0.59
C ASP A 258 17.92 12.59 -0.52
N PHE A 259 18.50 12.36 0.66
CA PHE A 259 19.55 11.35 0.82
C PHE A 259 19.10 9.92 0.53
N PRO A 260 18.03 9.38 1.17
CA PRO A 260 17.69 7.97 1.01
C PRO A 260 16.98 7.64 -0.31
N THR A 261 16.41 8.63 -1.02
CA THR A 261 15.68 8.41 -2.27
C THR A 261 16.37 9.07 -3.45
N ARG A 262 16.41 10.40 -3.49
CA ARG A 262 16.85 11.16 -4.66
C ARG A 262 18.33 10.95 -4.97
N GLU A 263 19.20 11.16 -3.99
CA GLU A 263 20.65 11.05 -4.19
C GLU A 263 21.09 9.62 -4.49
N TYR A 264 20.37 8.62 -3.96
CA TYR A 264 20.64 7.22 -4.30
C TYR A 264 20.24 6.90 -5.74
N LEU A 265 19.10 7.36 -6.21
CA LEU A 265 18.68 7.21 -7.61
C LEU A 265 19.66 7.94 -8.56
N GLU A 266 20.11 9.15 -8.20
CA GLU A 266 21.08 9.92 -8.98
C GLU A 266 22.44 9.21 -9.07
N LEU A 267 22.91 8.63 -7.97
CA LEU A 267 24.15 7.84 -7.96
C LEU A 267 24.05 6.68 -8.95
N LEU A 268 22.98 5.86 -8.83
CA LEU A 268 22.79 4.71 -9.70
C LEU A 268 22.66 5.12 -11.17
N TYR A 269 21.82 6.11 -11.44
CA TYR A 269 21.58 6.59 -12.81
C TYR A 269 22.87 7.09 -13.44
N SER A 270 23.58 8.00 -12.77
CA SER A 270 24.76 8.66 -13.34
C SER A 270 25.94 7.69 -13.56
N HIS A 271 26.14 6.75 -12.61
CA HIS A 271 27.23 5.78 -12.71
C HIS A 271 26.97 4.78 -13.82
N MET A 272 25.76 4.19 -13.86
CA MET A 272 25.43 3.15 -14.83
C MET A 272 25.27 3.71 -16.25
N GLN A 273 24.77 4.94 -16.40
CA GLN A 273 24.75 5.62 -17.68
C GLN A 273 26.16 5.75 -18.27
N LYS A 274 27.13 6.25 -17.46
CA LYS A 274 28.54 6.38 -17.90
C LYS A 274 29.18 5.03 -18.22
N ALA A 275 28.89 4.00 -17.44
CA ALA A 275 29.40 2.65 -17.67
C ALA A 275 28.94 2.12 -19.05
N VAL A 276 27.65 2.21 -19.32
CA VAL A 276 27.07 1.79 -20.61
C VAL A 276 27.61 2.61 -21.77
N GLU A 277 27.67 3.94 -21.67
CA GLU A 277 28.24 4.84 -22.69
C GLU A 277 29.71 4.52 -23.04
N ASN A 278 30.49 4.02 -22.03
CA ASN A 278 31.88 3.63 -22.23
C ASN A 278 32.11 2.14 -22.58
N GLY A 279 31.02 1.36 -22.71
CA GLY A 279 31.10 -0.07 -23.04
C GLY A 279 31.67 -0.93 -21.88
N VAL A 280 31.57 -0.46 -20.63
CA VAL A 280 31.94 -1.20 -19.42
C VAL A 280 30.92 -2.29 -19.18
N ASP A 281 31.38 -3.53 -18.94
CA ASP A 281 30.43 -4.62 -18.66
C ASP A 281 29.74 -4.48 -17.28
N ILE A 282 28.61 -5.18 -17.13
CA ILE A 282 27.75 -5.06 -15.95
C ILE A 282 28.49 -5.38 -14.63
N GLN A 283 29.37 -6.41 -14.62
CA GLN A 283 30.06 -6.78 -13.39
C GLN A 283 31.08 -5.70 -12.99
N GLU A 284 31.87 -5.20 -13.92
CA GLU A 284 32.83 -4.13 -13.69
C GLU A 284 32.12 -2.83 -13.26
N ALA A 285 30.97 -2.52 -13.89
CA ALA A 285 30.16 -1.36 -13.52
C ALA A 285 29.61 -1.47 -12.09
N ILE A 286 29.19 -2.67 -11.65
CA ILE A 286 28.71 -2.92 -10.28
C ILE A 286 29.88 -2.82 -9.29
N ASP A 287 31.02 -3.45 -9.58
CA ASP A 287 32.18 -3.51 -8.68
C ASP A 287 32.82 -2.13 -8.48
N SER A 288 32.75 -1.26 -9.47
CA SER A 288 33.27 0.12 -9.41
C SER A 288 32.31 1.13 -8.77
N LEU A 289 31.06 0.75 -8.50
CA LEU A 289 30.06 1.66 -7.90
C LEU A 289 30.22 1.75 -6.38
N ASP A 290 30.72 2.90 -5.88
CA ASP A 290 30.79 3.15 -4.45
C ASP A 290 29.43 3.56 -3.87
N GLN A 291 28.78 2.62 -3.16
CA GLN A 291 27.54 2.82 -2.44
C GLN A 291 27.73 2.98 -0.93
N SER A 292 28.97 3.06 -0.43
CA SER A 292 29.33 3.01 0.99
C SER A 292 28.59 4.04 1.84
N ARG A 293 28.34 5.25 1.30
CA ARG A 293 27.59 6.31 2.00
C ARG A 293 26.17 5.92 2.39
N PHE A 294 25.56 4.94 1.70
CA PHE A 294 24.21 4.45 1.96
C PHE A 294 24.17 3.18 2.84
N SER A 295 25.33 2.65 3.26
CA SER A 295 25.47 1.39 3.98
C SER A 295 24.72 1.32 5.32
N LYS A 296 24.39 2.48 5.91
CA LYS A 296 23.60 2.55 7.15
C LYS A 296 22.09 2.48 6.94
N LEU A 297 21.61 2.56 5.70
CA LEU A 297 20.19 2.38 5.41
C LEU A 297 19.80 0.90 5.59
N ALA A 298 18.67 0.65 6.23
CA ALA A 298 18.17 -0.71 6.40
C ALA A 298 18.02 -1.43 5.03
N ASN A 299 18.25 -2.73 5.00
CA ASN A 299 18.25 -3.58 3.81
C ASN A 299 19.33 -3.25 2.76
N PHE A 300 20.39 -2.53 3.15
CA PHE A 300 21.47 -2.21 2.22
C PHE A 300 22.11 -3.47 1.63
N GLU A 301 22.51 -4.41 2.47
CA GLU A 301 23.18 -5.67 2.07
C GLU A 301 22.32 -6.49 1.09
N ASP A 302 21.00 -6.47 1.28
CA ASP A 302 20.06 -7.23 0.44
C ASP A 302 19.79 -6.55 -0.91
N LEU A 303 19.89 -5.21 -0.98
CA LEU A 303 19.37 -4.45 -2.10
C LEU A 303 20.44 -3.76 -2.96
N ALA A 304 21.59 -3.38 -2.40
CA ALA A 304 22.57 -2.54 -3.10
C ALA A 304 23.07 -3.16 -4.41
N GLY A 305 23.53 -4.41 -4.40
CA GLY A 305 23.98 -5.10 -5.60
C GLY A 305 22.86 -5.35 -6.61
N ARG A 306 21.68 -5.71 -6.11
CA ARG A 306 20.48 -5.90 -6.95
C ARG A 306 20.05 -4.60 -7.62
N ASN A 307 20.03 -3.48 -6.90
CA ASN A 307 19.70 -2.18 -7.44
C ASN A 307 20.70 -1.72 -8.51
N ALA A 308 22.01 -1.93 -8.24
CA ALA A 308 23.07 -1.63 -9.20
C ALA A 308 22.88 -2.40 -10.50
N SER A 309 22.65 -3.72 -10.43
CA SER A 309 22.37 -4.55 -11.60
C SER A 309 21.13 -4.07 -12.37
N ARG A 310 20.06 -3.72 -11.68
CA ARG A 310 18.83 -3.21 -12.33
C ARG A 310 19.04 -1.86 -12.99
N ALA A 311 19.79 -0.97 -12.35
CA ALA A 311 20.12 0.32 -12.91
C ALA A 311 20.96 0.19 -14.21
N TYR A 312 21.93 -0.74 -14.23
CA TYR A 312 22.72 -1.01 -15.44
C TYR A 312 21.83 -1.49 -16.58
N LEU A 313 21.00 -2.51 -16.34
CA LEU A 313 20.10 -3.07 -17.36
C LEU A 313 19.09 -2.05 -17.89
N GLU A 314 18.65 -1.10 -17.05
CA GLU A 314 17.80 0.01 -17.50
C GLU A 314 18.54 0.94 -18.47
N GLN A 315 19.80 1.29 -18.16
CA GLN A 315 20.61 2.15 -19.04
C GLN A 315 20.99 1.42 -20.34
N GLU A 316 21.34 0.15 -20.25
CA GLU A 316 21.63 -0.67 -21.42
C GLU A 316 20.42 -0.73 -22.37
N ALA A 317 19.22 -1.03 -21.84
CA ALA A 317 18.00 -1.05 -22.64
C ALA A 317 17.72 0.31 -23.30
N ALA A 318 17.90 1.41 -22.57
CA ALA A 318 17.70 2.77 -23.12
C ALA A 318 18.71 3.17 -24.20
N ALA A 319 19.89 2.53 -24.26
CA ALA A 319 20.88 2.78 -25.29
C ALA A 319 20.54 2.13 -26.66
N PHE A 320 19.59 1.19 -26.68
CA PHE A 320 19.10 0.51 -27.88
C PHE A 320 17.77 1.06 -28.40
N GLU A 321 17.13 2.02 -27.72
CA GLU A 321 15.92 2.73 -28.12
C GLU A 321 16.28 4.00 -28.97
#